data_c96c01fd29bb8e540a9492bbec4f47ff
#
_entry.id   c96c01fd29bb8e540a9492bbec4f47ff
#
_cell.length_a   1.000
_cell.length_b   1.000
_cell.length_c   1.000
_cell.angle_alpha   90.00
_cell.angle_beta   90.00
_cell.angle_gamma   90.00
#
_symmetry.space_group_name_H-M   'P 1'
#
loop_
_entity.id
_entity.type
_entity.pdbx_description
1 polymer ?
#
loop_
_entity_poly.entity_id
_entity_poly.type
_entity_poly.pdbx_seq_one_letter_code
_entity_poly.pdbx_strand_id
1 'polypeptide(L)'
;MKIAISSNGADQNAQVDPRFGRCPYFVIIDTESGKTEAIANAAQSAGGGAGIQAAQTVADQGAETVLTGNVGPNAHRALQAAQITVITGVSGSVSDALKAFGEGQYKATDSPTVQSHFGMSGPRKG
;
A
#
# COMPACT_ATOMS: atom_id res chain seq x y z
N MET A 1 7.18 6.10 13.76
CA MET A 1 6.53 6.34 12.45
C MET A 1 5.42 5.35 12.20
N LYS A 2 4.45 5.72 11.40
CA LYS A 2 3.40 4.81 10.98
C LYS A 2 3.63 4.33 9.57
N ILE A 3 3.45 3.03 9.37
CA ILE A 3 3.63 2.36 8.09
C ILE A 3 2.30 1.74 7.68
N ALA A 4 1.90 1.93 6.42
CA ALA A 4 0.71 1.28 5.87
C ALA A 4 1.16 0.20 4.89
N ILE A 5 0.63 -1.00 5.04
CA ILE A 5 0.97 -2.13 4.17
C ILE A 5 -0.31 -2.62 3.50
N SER A 6 -0.33 -2.64 2.17
CA SER A 6 -1.48 -3.17 1.43
C SER A 6 -1.58 -4.66 1.69
N SER A 7 -2.75 -5.13 2.08
CA SER A 7 -2.92 -6.50 2.59
C SER A 7 -4.22 -7.11 2.08
N ASN A 8 -4.21 -8.41 1.87
CA ASN A 8 -5.41 -9.12 1.50
C ASN A 8 -6.19 -9.66 2.71
N GLY A 9 -5.74 -9.37 3.91
CA GLY A 9 -6.41 -9.75 5.15
C GLY A 9 -6.14 -8.74 6.26
N ALA A 10 -6.78 -8.94 7.39
CA ALA A 10 -6.81 -7.96 8.47
C ALA A 10 -5.72 -8.13 9.52
N ASP A 11 -4.79 -9.05 9.35
CA ASP A 11 -3.75 -9.28 10.34
C ASP A 11 -2.37 -9.42 9.70
N GLN A 12 -1.34 -9.52 10.54
CA GLN A 12 0.04 -9.57 10.09
C GLN A 12 0.43 -10.86 9.39
N ASN A 13 -0.39 -11.90 9.51
CA ASN A 13 -0.14 -13.16 8.82
C ASN A 13 -0.70 -13.16 7.40
N ALA A 14 -1.51 -12.15 7.06
CA ALA A 14 -2.05 -12.02 5.72
C ALA A 14 -0.93 -11.70 4.74
N GLN A 15 -1.18 -11.97 3.47
CA GLN A 15 -0.22 -11.67 2.41
C GLN A 15 -0.31 -10.20 2.00
N VAL A 16 0.82 -9.62 1.66
CA VAL A 16 0.85 -8.29 1.05
C VAL A 16 0.08 -8.37 -0.27
N ASP A 17 -0.89 -7.47 -0.44
CA ASP A 17 -1.63 -7.41 -1.69
C ASP A 17 -0.82 -6.57 -2.68
N PRO A 18 -0.59 -7.07 -3.91
CA PRO A 18 0.24 -6.34 -4.88
C PRO A 18 -0.43 -5.09 -5.46
N ARG A 19 -1.71 -4.86 -5.14
CA ARG A 19 -2.49 -3.78 -5.76
C ARG A 19 -2.81 -2.72 -4.72
N PHE A 20 -2.05 -1.64 -4.70
CA PHE A 20 -2.24 -0.60 -3.68
C PHE A 20 -3.68 -0.07 -3.62
N GLY A 21 -4.25 0.27 -4.77
CA GLY A 21 -5.60 0.87 -4.80
C GLY A 21 -6.73 -0.11 -4.62
N ARG A 22 -6.49 -1.39 -4.86
CA ARG A 22 -7.53 -2.43 -4.89
C ARG A 22 -7.41 -3.46 -3.78
N CYS A 23 -6.49 -3.28 -2.86
CA CYS A 23 -6.37 -4.21 -1.74
C CYS A 23 -7.57 -4.10 -0.81
N PRO A 24 -7.98 -5.20 -0.16
CA PRO A 24 -9.12 -5.14 0.77
C PRO A 24 -8.80 -4.40 2.07
N TYR A 25 -7.54 -4.43 2.52
CA TYR A 25 -7.16 -3.82 3.79
C TYR A 25 -5.83 -3.11 3.69
N PHE A 26 -5.64 -2.11 4.56
CA PHE A 26 -4.32 -1.61 4.90
C PHE A 26 -4.04 -1.96 6.35
N VAL A 27 -2.91 -2.58 6.61
CA VAL A 27 -2.44 -2.83 7.97
C VAL A 27 -1.55 -1.65 8.35
N ILE A 28 -1.94 -0.93 9.38
CA ILE A 28 -1.24 0.26 9.86
C ILE A 28 -0.44 -0.13 11.09
N ILE A 29 0.85 0.10 11.05
CA ILE A 29 1.76 -0.27 12.12
C ILE A 29 2.49 0.96 12.62
N ASP A 30 2.42 1.20 13.94
CA ASP A 30 3.21 2.24 14.57
C ASP A 30 4.49 1.59 15.08
N THR A 31 5.62 1.95 14.48
CA THR A 31 6.90 1.32 14.82
C THR A 31 7.40 1.69 16.20
N GLU A 32 6.92 2.79 16.78
CA GLU A 32 7.36 3.21 18.12
C GLU A 32 6.61 2.45 19.21
N SER A 33 5.30 2.31 19.08
CA SER A 33 4.48 1.63 20.08
C SER A 33 4.30 0.15 19.80
N GLY A 34 4.54 -0.28 18.57
CA GLY A 34 4.25 -1.64 18.12
C GLY A 34 2.78 -1.89 17.85
N LYS A 35 1.94 -0.87 17.96
CA LYS A 35 0.51 -1.02 17.77
C LYS A 35 0.18 -1.29 16.31
N THR A 36 -0.72 -2.24 16.07
CA THR A 36 -1.13 -2.65 14.74
C THR A 36 -2.64 -2.53 14.62
N GLU A 37 -3.11 -2.00 13.49
CA GLU A 37 -4.53 -1.80 13.23
C GLU A 37 -4.81 -2.09 11.76
N ALA A 38 -5.90 -2.78 11.47
CA ALA A 38 -6.31 -3.04 10.10
C ALA A 38 -7.44 -2.10 9.72
N ILE A 39 -7.29 -1.43 8.59
CA ILE A 39 -8.27 -0.48 8.08
C ILE A 39 -8.81 -1.04 6.76
N ALA A 40 -10.12 -1.16 6.65
CA ALA A 40 -10.75 -1.59 5.40
C ALA A 40 -10.51 -0.53 4.33
N ASN A 41 -10.18 -0.97 3.12
CA ASN A 41 -9.96 -0.07 2.00
C ASN A 41 -11.28 0.13 1.25
N ALA A 42 -11.97 1.22 1.55
CA ALA A 42 -13.25 1.55 0.90
C ALA A 42 -13.09 1.74 -0.61
N ALA A 43 -11.89 2.01 -1.10
CA ALA A 43 -11.63 2.21 -2.52
C ALA A 43 -11.60 0.92 -3.31
N GLN A 44 -11.58 -0.25 -2.65
CA GLN A 44 -11.44 -1.55 -3.32
C GLN A 44 -12.43 -1.74 -4.46
N SER A 45 -13.67 -1.31 -4.27
CA SER A 45 -14.74 -1.47 -5.26
C SER A 45 -14.98 -0.24 -6.12
N ALA A 46 -14.16 0.79 -6.00
CA ALA A 46 -14.38 2.02 -6.76
C ALA A 46 -14.22 1.75 -8.27
N GLY A 47 -15.07 2.37 -9.09
CA GLY A 47 -14.99 2.25 -10.53
C GLY A 47 -13.75 2.93 -11.11
N GLY A 48 -13.40 4.09 -10.56
CA GLY A 48 -12.18 4.82 -10.92
C GLY A 48 -11.72 5.59 -9.71
N GLY A 49 -10.50 6.09 -9.74
CA GLY A 49 -9.95 6.87 -8.63
C GLY A 49 -9.61 6.04 -7.40
N ALA A 50 -9.58 4.70 -7.51
CA ALA A 50 -9.28 3.84 -6.37
C ALA A 50 -7.92 4.16 -5.74
N GLY A 51 -6.92 4.43 -6.57
CA GLY A 51 -5.58 4.75 -6.07
C GLY A 51 -5.56 6.05 -5.28
N ILE A 52 -6.28 7.05 -5.74
CA ILE A 52 -6.36 8.35 -5.06
C ILE A 52 -7.09 8.19 -3.72
N GLN A 53 -8.20 7.47 -3.71
CA GLN A 53 -8.94 7.22 -2.47
C GLN A 53 -8.12 6.43 -1.46
N ALA A 54 -7.40 5.41 -1.94
CA ALA A 54 -6.55 4.61 -1.08
C ALA A 54 -5.42 5.47 -0.49
N ALA A 55 -4.82 6.34 -1.30
CA ALA A 55 -3.79 7.26 -0.82
C ALA A 55 -4.34 8.18 0.26
N GLN A 56 -5.57 8.68 0.09
CA GLN A 56 -6.20 9.51 1.09
C GLN A 56 -6.44 8.73 2.39
N THR A 57 -6.87 7.47 2.27
CA THR A 57 -7.11 6.62 3.43
C THR A 57 -5.84 6.47 4.27
N VAL A 58 -4.71 6.12 3.64
CA VAL A 58 -3.47 5.94 4.41
C VAL A 58 -2.93 7.26 4.95
N ALA A 59 -3.12 8.36 4.20
CA ALA A 59 -2.72 9.67 4.68
C ALA A 59 -3.52 10.07 5.93
N ASP A 60 -4.83 9.80 5.93
CA ASP A 60 -5.70 10.10 7.07
C ASP A 60 -5.30 9.30 8.31
N GLN A 61 -4.68 8.15 8.13
CA GLN A 61 -4.19 7.33 9.24
C GLN A 61 -2.83 7.79 9.76
N GLY A 62 -2.25 8.80 9.13
CA GLY A 62 -0.95 9.32 9.55
C GLY A 62 0.22 8.50 9.04
N ALA A 63 0.03 7.70 8.00
CA ALA A 63 1.12 6.90 7.45
C ALA A 63 2.21 7.79 6.86
N GLU A 64 3.44 7.45 7.13
CA GLU A 64 4.60 8.13 6.57
C GLU A 64 5.27 7.30 5.47
N THR A 65 5.00 6.01 5.46
CA THR A 65 5.55 5.08 4.49
C THR A 65 4.48 4.06 4.10
N VAL A 66 4.46 3.71 2.82
CA VAL A 66 3.57 2.66 2.28
C VAL A 66 4.45 1.53 1.74
N LEU A 67 4.14 0.30 2.13
CA LEU A 67 4.74 -0.91 1.56
C LEU A 67 3.67 -1.61 0.73
N THR A 68 3.97 -1.86 -0.54
CA THR A 68 3.00 -2.49 -1.44
C THR A 68 3.73 -3.22 -2.57
N GLY A 69 3.01 -3.98 -3.35
CA GLY A 69 3.60 -4.63 -4.51
C GLY A 69 3.78 -3.65 -5.67
N ASN A 70 2.70 -2.97 -6.03
CA ASN A 70 2.69 -2.07 -7.18
C ASN A 70 1.85 -0.84 -6.91
N VAL A 71 2.19 0.25 -7.57
CA VAL A 71 1.45 1.51 -7.46
C VAL A 71 1.32 2.15 -8.85
N GLY A 72 0.11 2.58 -9.17
CA GLY A 72 -0.15 3.28 -10.43
C GLY A 72 0.17 4.76 -10.34
N PRO A 73 0.08 5.48 -11.47
CA PRO A 73 0.50 6.89 -11.52
C PRO A 73 -0.34 7.82 -10.66
N ASN A 74 -1.65 7.61 -10.58
CA ASN A 74 -2.52 8.49 -9.79
C ASN A 74 -2.25 8.32 -8.30
N ALA A 75 -2.12 7.08 -7.85
CA ALA A 75 -1.81 6.79 -6.45
C ALA A 75 -0.42 7.32 -6.09
N HIS A 76 0.57 7.08 -6.95
CA HIS A 76 1.93 7.53 -6.71
C HIS A 76 1.97 9.05 -6.54
N ARG A 77 1.30 9.78 -7.43
CA ARG A 77 1.25 11.23 -7.36
C ARG A 77 0.57 11.72 -6.08
N ALA A 78 -0.54 11.08 -5.70
CA ALA A 78 -1.26 11.45 -4.49
C ALA A 78 -0.43 11.19 -3.23
N LEU A 79 0.29 10.07 -3.20
CA LEU A 79 1.16 9.74 -2.08
C LEU A 79 2.34 10.71 -1.98
N GLN A 80 2.93 11.08 -3.11
CA GLN A 80 4.00 12.08 -3.13
C GLN A 80 3.50 13.43 -2.62
N ALA A 81 2.32 13.86 -3.04
CA ALA A 81 1.75 15.11 -2.60
C ALA A 81 1.51 15.13 -1.09
N ALA A 82 1.22 13.99 -0.51
CA ALA A 82 1.05 13.83 0.94
C ALA A 82 2.38 13.59 1.66
N GLN A 83 3.49 13.61 0.94
CA GLN A 83 4.84 13.39 1.48
C GLN A 83 5.00 12.02 2.11
N ILE A 84 4.35 11.02 1.52
CA ILE A 84 4.44 9.63 1.97
C ILE A 84 5.46 8.91 1.10
N THR A 85 6.41 8.24 1.74
CA THR A 85 7.40 7.42 1.05
C THR A 85 6.73 6.13 0.55
N VAL A 86 6.95 5.80 -0.71
CA VAL A 86 6.35 4.61 -1.32
C VAL A 86 7.44 3.58 -1.59
N ILE A 87 7.21 2.35 -1.17
CA ILE A 87 8.11 1.23 -1.42
C ILE A 87 7.32 0.15 -2.13
N THR A 88 7.77 -0.24 -3.31
CA THR A 88 7.12 -1.26 -4.14
C THR A 88 7.95 -2.54 -4.22
N GLY A 89 7.40 -3.56 -4.86
CA GLY A 89 8.07 -4.85 -4.96
C GLY A 89 8.03 -5.65 -3.68
N VAL A 90 7.17 -5.27 -2.74
CA VAL A 90 7.03 -5.94 -1.46
C VAL A 90 6.13 -7.15 -1.63
N SER A 91 6.52 -8.28 -1.08
CA SER A 91 5.75 -9.52 -1.17
C SER A 91 5.91 -10.33 0.13
N GLY A 92 5.20 -11.44 0.21
CA GLY A 92 5.21 -12.28 1.39
C GLY A 92 4.15 -11.84 2.39
N SER A 93 4.28 -12.23 3.64
CA SER A 93 3.34 -11.82 4.66
C SER A 93 3.59 -10.37 5.09
N VAL A 94 2.57 -9.74 5.65
CA VAL A 94 2.70 -8.40 6.22
C VAL A 94 3.82 -8.38 7.26
N SER A 95 3.88 -9.42 8.10
CA SER A 95 4.92 -9.55 9.12
C SER A 95 6.33 -9.60 8.52
N ASP A 96 6.50 -10.39 7.44
CA ASP A 96 7.79 -10.48 6.76
C ASP A 96 8.19 -9.15 6.13
N ALA A 97 7.23 -8.46 5.52
CA ALA A 97 7.47 -7.16 4.90
C ALA A 97 7.93 -6.13 5.93
N LEU A 98 7.28 -6.12 7.09
CA LEU A 98 7.64 -5.21 8.17
C LEU A 98 9.06 -5.50 8.67
N LYS A 99 9.40 -6.77 8.82
CA LYS A 99 10.74 -7.16 9.24
C LYS A 99 11.80 -6.72 8.24
N ALA A 100 11.56 -6.97 6.95
CA ALA A 100 12.49 -6.58 5.90
C ALA A 100 12.67 -5.06 5.85
N PHE A 101 11.59 -4.31 6.05
CA PHE A 101 11.67 -2.86 6.10
C PHE A 101 12.56 -2.41 7.27
N GLY A 102 12.38 -3.01 8.44
CA GLY A 102 13.18 -2.70 9.61
C GLY A 102 14.66 -3.02 9.44
N GLU A 103 14.97 -3.95 8.56
CA GLU A 103 16.35 -4.34 8.24
C GLU A 103 16.96 -3.49 7.11
N GLY A 104 16.22 -2.51 6.60
CA GLY A 104 16.72 -1.62 5.57
C GLY A 104 16.82 -2.24 4.17
N GLN A 105 16.03 -3.28 3.90
CA GLN A 105 16.14 -4.02 2.65
C GLN A 105 15.44 -3.36 1.47
N TYR A 106 14.68 -2.29 1.70
CA TYR A 106 13.89 -1.66 0.64
C TYR A 106 14.37 -0.25 0.34
N LYS A 107 14.12 0.19 -0.89
CA LYS A 107 14.38 1.56 -1.32
C LYS A 107 13.07 2.23 -1.70
N ALA A 108 13.01 3.54 -1.51
CA ALA A 108 11.86 4.32 -1.95
C ALA A 108 11.71 4.22 -3.47
N THR A 109 10.46 4.15 -3.92
CA THR A 109 10.10 4.07 -5.33
C THR A 109 9.83 5.48 -5.86
N ASP A 110 10.54 5.87 -6.90
CA ASP A 110 10.48 7.23 -7.43
C ASP A 110 9.41 7.43 -8.49
N SER A 111 8.87 6.36 -9.04
CA SER A 111 7.93 6.45 -10.16
C SER A 111 6.88 5.35 -10.06
N PRO A 112 5.74 5.51 -10.75
CA PRO A 112 4.73 4.44 -10.77
C PRO A 112 5.29 3.16 -11.37
N THR A 113 4.81 2.02 -10.89
CA THR A 113 5.30 0.71 -11.33
C THR A 113 4.32 0.02 -12.26
N VAL A 114 3.09 0.50 -12.34
CA VAL A 114 2.06 -0.06 -13.22
C VAL A 114 1.25 1.07 -13.83
N GLN A 115 0.50 0.73 -14.87
CA GLN A 115 -0.43 1.67 -15.51
C GLN A 115 -1.63 1.92 -14.61
N SER A 116 -2.35 3.00 -14.89
CA SER A 116 -3.65 3.26 -14.28
C SER A 116 -4.54 2.04 -14.46
N HIS A 117 -5.41 1.81 -13.49
CA HIS A 117 -6.39 0.72 -13.50
C HIS A 117 -5.77 -0.68 -13.34
N PHE A 118 -4.52 -0.76 -12.89
CA PHE A 118 -3.93 -2.06 -12.55
C PHE A 118 -4.81 -2.76 -11.51
N GLY A 119 -5.11 -4.03 -11.76
CA GLY A 119 -5.94 -4.83 -10.87
C GLY A 119 -7.43 -4.76 -11.14
N MET A 120 -7.88 -3.92 -12.07
CA MET A 120 -9.26 -3.93 -12.50
C MET A 120 -9.51 -5.16 -13.36
N SER A 121 -10.75 -5.65 -13.35
CA SER A 121 -11.12 -6.80 -14.17
C SER A 121 -10.99 -6.46 -15.65
N GLY A 122 -10.70 -7.48 -16.44
CA GLY A 122 -10.53 -7.34 -17.87
C GLY A 122 -9.20 -7.87 -18.34
N PRO A 123 -9.06 -8.11 -19.66
CA PRO A 123 -7.81 -8.63 -20.18
C PRO A 123 -6.69 -7.60 -20.02
N ARG A 124 -5.52 -8.12 -19.75
CA ARG A 124 -4.34 -7.29 -19.62
C ARG A 124 -3.41 -7.58 -20.76
N LYS A 125 -2.77 -6.56 -21.23
CA LYS A 125 -1.70 -6.73 -22.20
C LYS A 125 -0.42 -6.98 -21.45
N GLY A 126 0.31 -7.95 -21.90
CA GLY A 126 1.49 -8.48 -21.31
C GLY A 126 2.47 -7.50 -20.74
#